data_e7359a345289d5d4cbf772b71854dc5f
#
_entry.id   e7359a345289d5d4cbf772b71854dc5f
#
_cell.length_a   1.000
_cell.length_b   1.000
_cell.length_c   1.000
_cell.angle_alpha   90.00
_cell.angle_beta   90.00
_cell.angle_gamma   90.00
#
_symmetry.space_group_name_H-M   'P 1'
#
loop_
_entity.id
_entity.type
_entity.pdbx_description
1 polymer ?
#
loop_
_entity_poly.entity_id
_entity_poly.type
_entity_poly.pdbx_seq_one_letter_code
_entity_poly.pdbx_strand_id
1 'polypeptide(L)'
;NWSWQRDRLADLERMLMLLDGKPVPENRADVTRRLGDHIHENRGSNSYEDGMFKIKYFQKGTVHITFKRPELVDRLNDIIARHYPEMLSKR
;
A
#
# COMPACT_ATOMS: atom_id res chain seq x y z
N ASN A 1 11.75 9.25 -3.82
CA ASN A 1 10.92 10.07 -4.68
C ASN A 1 9.53 9.46 -4.80
N TRP A 2 8.53 10.28 -5.03
CA TRP A 2 7.13 9.81 -4.98
C TRP A 2 6.82 8.75 -6.05
N SER A 3 7.36 8.87 -7.25
CA SER A 3 7.01 7.89 -8.30
C SER A 3 7.52 6.49 -7.94
N TRP A 4 8.69 6.38 -7.32
CA TRP A 4 9.21 5.09 -6.86
C TRP A 4 8.36 4.52 -5.72
N GLN A 5 7.99 5.37 -4.77
CA GLN A 5 7.13 4.97 -3.64
C GLN A 5 5.74 4.58 -4.11
N ARG A 6 5.23 5.29 -5.12
CA ARG A 6 3.93 5.00 -5.71
C ARG A 6 3.92 3.60 -6.33
N ASP A 7 4.96 3.24 -7.07
CA ASP A 7 5.04 1.93 -7.69
C ASP A 7 5.08 0.83 -6.62
N ARG A 8 5.79 1.06 -5.53
CA ARG A 8 5.83 0.11 -4.42
C ARG A 8 4.48 -0.04 -3.75
N LEU A 9 3.76 1.04 -3.56
CA LEU A 9 2.42 0.99 -2.97
C LEU A 9 1.47 0.21 -3.86
N ALA A 10 1.54 0.42 -5.18
CA ALA A 10 0.72 -0.32 -6.13
C ALA A 10 1.03 -1.82 -6.08
N ASP A 11 2.31 -2.18 -6.02
CA ASP A 11 2.72 -3.58 -5.92
C ASP A 11 2.24 -4.21 -4.62
N LEU A 12 2.34 -3.47 -3.52
CA LEU A 12 1.89 -3.96 -2.22
C LEU A 12 0.39 -4.23 -2.23
N GLU A 13 -0.39 -3.33 -2.81
CA GLU A 13 -1.83 -3.56 -2.93
C GLU A 13 -2.12 -4.84 -3.70
N ARG A 14 -1.44 -5.05 -4.82
CA ARG A 14 -1.65 -6.26 -5.62
C ARG A 14 -1.39 -7.52 -4.80
N MET A 15 -0.28 -7.53 -4.05
CA MET A 15 0.05 -8.69 -3.22
C MET A 15 -0.99 -8.94 -2.13
N LEU A 16 -1.43 -7.88 -1.45
CA LEU A 16 -2.43 -8.01 -0.39
C LEU A 16 -3.77 -8.46 -0.93
N MET A 17 -4.16 -7.96 -2.10
CA MET A 17 -5.41 -8.41 -2.73
C MET A 17 -5.36 -9.87 -3.11
N LEU A 18 -4.24 -10.33 -3.67
CA LEU A 18 -4.08 -11.76 -3.99
C LEU A 18 -4.20 -12.62 -2.74
N LEU A 19 -3.59 -12.21 -1.65
CA LEU A 19 -3.68 -12.95 -0.39
C LEU A 19 -5.09 -12.96 0.18
N ASP A 20 -5.87 -11.92 -0.09
CA ASP A 20 -7.24 -11.80 0.38
C ASP A 20 -8.24 -12.49 -0.55
N GLY A 21 -7.76 -13.09 -1.65
CA GLY A 21 -8.62 -13.77 -2.62
C GLY A 21 -9.47 -12.83 -3.45
N LYS A 22 -9.06 -11.58 -3.59
CA LYS A 22 -9.81 -10.57 -4.32
C LYS A 22 -9.16 -10.24 -5.65
N PRO A 23 -9.94 -9.72 -6.61
CA PRO A 23 -9.37 -9.32 -7.89
C PRO A 23 -8.33 -8.22 -7.71
N VAL A 24 -7.25 -8.33 -8.48
CA VAL A 24 -6.20 -7.30 -8.49
C VAL A 24 -6.72 -6.10 -9.28
N PRO A 25 -6.63 -4.88 -8.72
CA PRO A 25 -7.12 -3.70 -9.42
C PRO A 25 -6.31 -3.43 -10.69
N GLU A 26 -6.98 -2.91 -11.72
CA GLU A 26 -6.31 -2.40 -12.89
C GLU A 26 -5.50 -1.15 -12.54
N ASN A 27 -4.51 -0.82 -13.38
CA ASN A 27 -3.65 0.34 -13.15
C ASN A 27 -4.44 1.63 -12.95
N ARG A 28 -5.57 1.78 -13.63
CA ARG A 28 -6.41 2.98 -13.52
C ARG A 28 -7.25 3.01 -12.25
N ALA A 29 -7.34 1.89 -11.54
CA ALA A 29 -8.19 1.76 -10.36
C ALA A 29 -7.39 1.38 -9.12
N ASP A 30 -6.06 1.37 -9.19
CA ASP A 30 -5.25 0.97 -8.05
C ASP A 30 -5.20 2.08 -6.99
N VAL A 31 -4.59 1.74 -5.85
CA VAL A 31 -4.55 2.65 -4.70
C VAL A 31 -3.86 3.97 -5.02
N THR A 32 -2.86 3.94 -5.90
CA THR A 32 -2.12 5.17 -6.23
C THR A 32 -3.01 6.13 -7.00
N ARG A 33 -3.85 5.62 -7.89
CA ARG A 33 -4.80 6.45 -8.63
C ARG A 33 -5.89 6.96 -7.70
N ARG A 34 -6.43 6.09 -6.86
CA ARG A 34 -7.47 6.48 -5.91
C ARG A 34 -6.97 7.53 -4.93
N LEU A 35 -5.73 7.38 -4.45
CA LEU A 35 -5.13 8.38 -3.57
C LEU A 35 -4.95 9.72 -4.28
N GLY A 36 -4.41 9.70 -5.50
CA GLY A 36 -4.22 10.93 -6.27
C GLY A 36 -5.53 11.66 -6.52
N ASP A 37 -6.58 10.92 -6.92
CA ASP A 37 -7.89 11.52 -7.14
C ASP A 37 -8.47 12.09 -5.85
N HIS A 38 -8.30 11.38 -4.75
CA HIS A 38 -8.77 11.85 -3.44
C HIS A 38 -8.10 13.15 -3.03
N ILE A 39 -6.79 13.24 -3.18
CA ILE A 39 -6.05 14.46 -2.84
C ILE A 39 -6.54 15.63 -3.69
N HIS A 40 -6.73 15.38 -4.98
CA HIS A 40 -7.17 16.40 -5.90
C HIS A 40 -8.59 16.90 -5.60
N GLU A 41 -9.48 15.98 -5.25
CA GLU A 41 -10.90 16.29 -5.02
C GLU A 41 -11.20 16.78 -3.61
N ASN A 42 -10.29 16.55 -2.66
CA ASN A 42 -10.53 16.87 -1.24
C ASN A 42 -9.37 17.67 -0.68
N ARG A 43 -9.17 18.87 -1.19
CA ARG A 43 -7.99 19.67 -0.87
C ARG A 43 -7.87 20.06 0.61
N GLY A 44 -8.97 20.05 1.32
CA GLY A 44 -8.95 20.34 2.76
C GLY A 44 -8.63 19.13 3.63
N SER A 45 -8.59 17.95 3.02
CA SER A 45 -8.33 16.72 3.75
C SER A 45 -6.82 16.45 3.83
N ASN A 46 -6.40 15.70 4.84
CA ASN A 46 -5.03 15.23 4.95
C ASN A 46 -4.95 13.70 5.09
N SER A 47 -6.04 13.00 4.83
CA SER A 47 -6.05 11.55 4.96
C SER A 47 -6.95 10.90 3.92
N TYR A 48 -6.60 9.67 3.58
CA TYR A 48 -7.33 8.80 2.67
C TYR A 48 -7.50 7.45 3.35
N GLU A 49 -8.63 6.80 3.10
CA GLU A 49 -8.88 5.49 3.69
C GLU A 49 -9.68 4.63 2.73
N ASP A 50 -9.30 3.35 2.62
CA ASP A 50 -10.09 2.35 1.93
C ASP A 50 -10.11 1.06 2.76
N GLY A 51 -10.47 -0.06 2.17
CA GLY A 51 -10.56 -1.32 2.91
C GLY A 51 -9.21 -1.90 3.33
N MET A 52 -8.13 -1.48 2.72
CA MET A 52 -6.81 -2.04 2.91
C MET A 52 -5.86 -1.09 3.62
N PHE A 53 -5.97 0.21 3.35
CA PHE A 53 -5.02 1.23 3.82
C PHE A 53 -5.72 2.41 4.46
N LYS A 54 -5.03 3.01 5.41
CA LYS A 54 -5.31 4.35 5.87
C LYS A 54 -4.03 5.15 5.65
N ILE A 55 -4.11 6.21 4.84
CA ILE A 55 -2.93 6.97 4.42
C ILE A 55 -3.08 8.41 4.84
N LYS A 56 -2.16 8.88 5.67
CA LYS A 56 -2.09 10.28 6.06
C LYS A 56 -0.99 10.94 5.25
N TYR A 57 -1.29 12.06 4.64
CA TYR A 57 -0.34 12.75 3.76
C TYR A 57 -0.16 14.19 4.20
N PHE A 58 1.04 14.71 3.90
CA PHE A 58 1.46 16.04 4.35
C PHE A 58 1.94 16.85 3.17
N GLN A 59 1.81 18.18 3.28
CA GLN A 59 2.20 19.08 2.19
C GLN A 59 3.67 18.97 1.81
N LYS A 60 4.52 18.60 2.76
CA LYS A 60 5.96 18.45 2.47
C LYS A 60 6.29 17.16 1.71
N GLY A 61 5.29 16.37 1.36
CA GLY A 61 5.49 15.20 0.52
C GLY A 61 5.69 13.89 1.25
N THR A 62 5.55 13.86 2.58
CA THR A 62 5.62 12.60 3.32
C THR A 62 4.24 11.97 3.44
N VAL A 63 4.22 10.64 3.54
CA VAL A 63 2.98 9.89 3.79
C VAL A 63 3.21 8.88 4.91
N HIS A 64 2.16 8.66 5.70
CA HIS A 64 2.15 7.62 6.72
C HIS A 64 1.06 6.63 6.38
N ILE A 65 1.41 5.36 6.25
CA ILE A 65 0.49 4.31 5.84
C ILE A 65 0.22 3.40 7.03
N THR A 66 -1.06 3.20 7.32
CA THR A 66 -1.50 2.22 8.30
C THR A 66 -2.23 1.11 7.56
N PHE A 67 -1.86 -0.14 7.84
CA PHE A 67 -2.50 -1.30 7.22
C PHE A 67 -3.74 -1.66 8.02
N LYS A 68 -4.88 -1.74 7.35
CA LYS A 68 -6.15 -2.08 8.00
C LYS A 68 -6.35 -3.58 8.13
N ARG A 69 -5.55 -4.36 7.42
CA ARG A 69 -5.62 -5.82 7.44
C ARG A 69 -4.28 -6.40 7.86
N PRO A 70 -3.90 -6.26 9.15
CA PRO A 70 -2.58 -6.74 9.61
C PRO A 70 -2.39 -8.24 9.44
N GLU A 71 -3.46 -9.02 9.44
CA GLU A 71 -3.35 -10.46 9.21
C GLU A 71 -2.81 -10.78 7.81
N LEU A 72 -3.12 -9.93 6.81
CA LEU A 72 -2.58 -10.11 5.46
C LEU A 72 -1.11 -9.75 5.40
N VAL A 73 -0.72 -8.70 6.11
CA VAL A 73 0.69 -8.30 6.19
C VAL A 73 1.50 -9.42 6.87
N ASP A 74 0.97 -10.01 7.93
CA ASP A 74 1.63 -11.14 8.60
C ASP A 74 1.81 -12.32 7.66
N ARG A 75 0.79 -12.63 6.85
CA ARG A 75 0.89 -13.71 5.86
C ARG A 75 1.97 -13.41 4.81
N LEU A 76 2.02 -12.16 4.36
CA LEU A 76 3.04 -11.75 3.39
C LEU A 76 4.43 -11.90 3.98
N ASN A 77 4.61 -11.46 5.23
CA ASN A 77 5.88 -11.58 5.93
C ASN A 77 6.28 -13.05 6.10
N ASP A 78 5.33 -13.93 6.40
CA ASP A 78 5.60 -15.37 6.51
C ASP A 78 6.09 -15.94 5.18
N ILE A 79 5.47 -15.53 4.07
CA ILE A 79 5.89 -15.98 2.75
C ILE A 79 7.31 -15.52 2.44
N ILE A 80 7.61 -14.27 2.74
CA ILE A 80 8.94 -13.70 2.52
C ILE A 80 9.98 -14.45 3.38
N ALA A 81 9.66 -14.67 4.65
CA ALA A 81 10.56 -15.35 5.56
C ALA A 81 10.84 -16.79 5.11
N ARG A 82 9.82 -17.45 4.55
CA ARG A 82 9.94 -18.85 4.12
C ARG A 82 10.72 -18.99 2.82
N HIS A 83 10.55 -18.06 1.90
CA HIS A 83 11.16 -18.14 0.58
C HIS A 83 12.46 -17.34 0.46
N TYR A 84 12.69 -16.37 1.33
CA TYR A 84 13.87 -15.50 1.27
C TYR A 84 14.51 -15.33 2.65
N PRO A 85 14.81 -16.44 3.34
CA PRO A 85 15.35 -16.32 4.71
C PRO A 85 16.69 -15.59 4.78
N GLU A 86 17.50 -15.67 3.72
CA GLU A 86 18.78 -14.99 3.68
C GLU A 86 18.65 -13.48 3.71
N MET A 87 17.60 -12.97 3.11
CA MET A 87 17.36 -11.52 3.08
C MET A 87 17.01 -10.99 4.46
N LEU A 88 16.38 -11.81 5.28
CA LEU A 88 15.97 -11.41 6.62
C LEU A 88 17.09 -11.60 7.64
N SER A 89 17.98 -12.56 7.43
CA SER A 89 19.04 -12.88 8.38
C SER A 89 20.25 -11.97 8.27
N LYS A 90 20.34 -11.17 7.24
CA LYS A 90 21.49 -10.30 6.99
C LYS A 90 21.35 -8.91 7.59
N ARG A 91 20.61 -8.78 8.62
CA ARG A 91 20.43 -7.48 9.25
C ARG A 91 21.47 -7.12 10.25
#